data_d26337f8327d615663d2670dcfbfad7d
#
_entry.id   d26337f8327d615663d2670dcfbfad7d
#
_cell.length_a   1.000
_cell.length_b   1.000
_cell.length_c   1.000
_cell.angle_alpha   90.00
_cell.angle_beta   90.00
_cell.angle_gamma   90.00
#
_symmetry.space_group_name_H-M   'P 1'
#
loop_
_entity.id
_entity.type
_entity.pdbx_description
1 polymer ?
#
loop_
_entity_poly.entity_id
_entity_poly.type
_entity_poly.pdbx_seq_one_letter_code
_entity_poly.pdbx_strand_id
1 'polypeptide(L)'
;LFKRKTIILINFTVLVVSLLTIALTPYIHLILFASLLTGICSVMPQIFIPIAAQFSTPETKGKNVGMIVSGLLTGILASRVVSGIIGEYLGWRFIFFVAAGMMVICVIIIMRVLPDMPCNFKGRYSDLMKSLFSLVMEYPQLRISSLRAGIAFGSFLALWTSLAFKMEQAPFFAGNNIVGLLGLCGIAGALTASY
;
A
#
# COMPACT_ATOMS: atom_id res chain seq x y z
N LEU A 1 -1.33 13.31 23.04
CA LEU A 1 -1.74 12.76 21.75
C LEU A 1 -1.23 11.34 21.64
N PHE A 2 -1.89 10.47 20.90
CA PHE A 2 -1.71 9.01 20.92
C PHE A 2 -0.28 8.56 20.54
N LYS A 3 0.21 7.47 21.15
CA LYS A 3 1.47 6.83 20.77
C LYS A 3 1.39 6.37 19.30
N ARG A 4 2.47 6.52 18.53
CA ARG A 4 2.49 6.12 17.10
C ARG A 4 2.05 4.68 16.89
N LYS A 5 2.48 3.75 17.77
CA LYS A 5 2.08 2.35 17.75
C LYS A 5 0.55 2.17 17.86
N THR A 6 -0.10 2.92 18.74
CA THR A 6 -1.56 2.86 18.92
C THR A 6 -2.29 3.30 17.66
N ILE A 7 -1.85 4.38 17.01
CA ILE A 7 -2.45 4.85 15.74
C ILE A 7 -2.31 3.78 14.65
N ILE A 8 -1.15 3.17 14.52
CA ILE A 8 -0.91 2.09 13.57
C ILE A 8 -1.85 0.92 13.83
N LEU A 9 -1.97 0.47 15.08
CA LEU A 9 -2.84 -0.65 15.45
C LEU A 9 -4.32 -0.35 15.18
N ILE A 10 -4.80 0.84 15.55
CA ILE A 10 -6.19 1.26 15.27
C ILE A 10 -6.44 1.23 13.75
N ASN A 11 -5.52 1.80 12.97
CA ASN A 11 -5.66 1.84 11.52
C ASN A 11 -5.70 0.44 10.89
N PHE A 12 -4.82 -0.47 11.30
CA PHE A 12 -4.84 -1.86 10.83
C PHE A 12 -6.11 -2.60 11.25
N THR A 13 -6.62 -2.34 12.47
CA THR A 13 -7.88 -2.94 12.93
C THR A 13 -9.06 -2.45 12.09
N VAL A 14 -9.13 -1.15 11.81
CA VAL A 14 -10.16 -0.59 10.91
C VAL A 14 -10.06 -1.20 9.52
N LEU A 15 -8.84 -1.39 9.01
CA LEU A 15 -8.59 -2.02 7.71
C LEU A 15 -9.10 -3.46 7.68
N VAL A 16 -8.80 -4.28 8.70
CA VAL A 16 -9.31 -5.66 8.81
C VAL A 16 -10.84 -5.68 8.83
N VAL A 17 -11.48 -4.82 9.64
CA VAL A 17 -12.95 -4.73 9.70
C VAL A 17 -13.53 -4.33 8.35
N SER A 18 -12.93 -3.36 7.66
CA SER A 18 -13.37 -2.92 6.33
C SER A 18 -13.27 -4.04 5.29
N LEU A 19 -12.15 -4.77 5.26
CA LEU A 19 -11.95 -5.91 4.35
C LEU A 19 -12.96 -7.03 4.61
N LEU A 20 -13.21 -7.36 5.87
CA LEU A 20 -14.23 -8.36 6.24
C LEU A 20 -15.65 -7.88 5.87
N THR A 21 -15.93 -6.59 6.02
CA THR A 21 -17.21 -6.01 5.60
C THR A 21 -17.40 -6.18 4.09
N ILE A 22 -16.39 -5.91 3.27
CA ILE A 22 -16.45 -6.11 1.80
C ILE A 22 -16.68 -7.59 1.47
N ALA A 23 -16.01 -8.50 2.17
CA ALA A 23 -16.11 -9.94 1.92
C ALA A 23 -17.50 -10.49 2.24
N LEU A 24 -18.12 -10.02 3.32
CA LEU A 24 -19.33 -10.62 3.90
C LEU A 24 -20.63 -9.97 3.42
N THR A 25 -20.62 -8.64 3.12
CA THR A 25 -21.86 -7.92 2.84
C THR A 25 -22.33 -8.09 1.40
N PRO A 26 -23.65 -8.25 1.17
CA PRO A 26 -24.24 -8.18 -0.16
C PRO A 26 -24.61 -6.75 -0.58
N TYR A 27 -24.64 -5.78 0.35
CA TYR A 27 -25.13 -4.43 0.12
C TYR A 27 -24.07 -3.53 -0.51
N ILE A 28 -24.34 -3.03 -1.71
CA ILE A 28 -23.39 -2.22 -2.49
C ILE A 28 -22.96 -0.94 -1.74
N HIS A 29 -23.85 -0.28 -1.02
CA HIS A 29 -23.53 0.93 -0.27
C HIS A 29 -22.52 0.68 0.86
N LEU A 30 -22.63 -0.48 1.52
CA LEU A 30 -21.66 -0.89 2.56
C LEU A 30 -20.31 -1.26 1.94
N ILE A 31 -20.32 -1.91 0.77
CA ILE A 31 -19.08 -2.20 0.02
C ILE A 31 -18.38 -0.90 -0.35
N LEU A 32 -19.09 0.09 -0.89
CA LEU A 32 -18.52 1.38 -1.26
C LEU A 32 -17.95 2.12 -0.04
N PHE A 33 -18.69 2.16 1.07
CA PHE A 33 -18.23 2.78 2.31
C PHE A 33 -16.99 2.07 2.87
N ALA A 34 -17.00 0.74 2.94
CA ALA A 34 -15.87 -0.03 3.41
C ALA A 34 -14.64 0.11 2.47
N SER A 35 -14.86 0.21 1.16
CA SER A 35 -13.78 0.48 0.19
C SER A 35 -13.18 1.87 0.40
N LEU A 36 -13.99 2.88 0.69
CA LEU A 36 -13.50 4.22 1.05
C LEU A 36 -12.64 4.17 2.32
N LEU A 37 -13.10 3.49 3.37
CA LEU A 37 -12.33 3.30 4.60
C LEU A 37 -11.01 2.54 4.34
N THR A 38 -11.05 1.48 3.53
CA THR A 38 -9.85 0.75 3.11
C THR A 38 -8.85 1.67 2.42
N GLY A 39 -9.31 2.54 1.52
CA GLY A 39 -8.48 3.52 0.84
C GLY A 39 -7.83 4.51 1.82
N ILE A 40 -8.59 5.06 2.76
CA ILE A 40 -8.07 5.97 3.79
C ILE A 40 -7.03 5.27 4.68
N CYS A 41 -7.28 4.02 5.05
CA CYS A 41 -6.38 3.24 5.90
C CYS A 41 -5.12 2.73 5.16
N SER A 42 -5.11 2.70 3.84
CA SER A 42 -3.96 2.22 3.03
C SER A 42 -2.73 3.13 3.03
N VAL A 43 -2.72 4.18 3.85
CA VAL A 43 -1.57 5.11 4.01
C VAL A 43 -0.42 4.50 4.82
N MET A 44 -0.62 3.37 5.47
CA MET A 44 0.36 2.77 6.40
C MET A 44 1.76 2.53 5.83
N PRO A 45 1.96 2.02 4.59
CA PRO A 45 3.30 1.86 4.04
C PRO A 45 4.12 3.15 4.03
N GLN A 46 3.46 4.29 3.82
CA GLN A 46 4.10 5.62 3.83
C GLN A 46 4.68 5.99 5.22
N ILE A 47 4.14 5.41 6.29
CA ILE A 47 4.59 5.65 7.67
C ILE A 47 5.80 4.77 8.01
N PHE A 48 5.87 3.55 7.47
CA PHE A 48 6.96 2.62 7.76
C PHE A 48 8.30 3.06 7.16
N ILE A 49 8.30 3.70 5.99
CA ILE A 49 9.51 4.20 5.32
C ILE A 49 10.29 5.19 6.21
N PRO A 50 9.68 6.29 6.71
CA PRO A 50 10.37 7.22 7.59
C PRO A 50 10.72 6.60 8.96
N ILE A 51 9.92 5.66 9.47
CA ILE A 51 10.27 4.94 10.70
C ILE A 51 11.56 4.15 10.49
N ALA A 52 11.67 3.37 9.42
CA ALA A 52 12.90 2.64 9.13
C ALA A 52 14.10 3.57 8.95
N ALA A 53 13.91 4.70 8.27
CA ALA A 53 14.96 5.70 8.13
C ALA A 53 15.41 6.30 9.47
N GLN A 54 14.49 6.44 10.43
CA GLN A 54 14.76 6.99 11.76
C GLN A 54 15.53 6.00 12.67
N PHE A 55 15.24 4.70 12.53
CA PHE A 55 15.88 3.65 13.34
C PHE A 55 17.15 3.06 12.69
N SER A 56 17.58 3.59 11.55
CA SER A 56 18.78 3.15 10.84
C SER A 56 19.95 4.09 11.10
N THR A 57 21.17 3.53 11.14
CA THR A 57 22.40 4.32 11.12
C THR A 57 22.62 4.94 9.74
N PRO A 58 23.44 6.01 9.60
CA PRO A 58 23.73 6.62 8.30
C PRO A 58 24.19 5.60 7.25
N GLU A 59 24.97 4.60 7.64
CA GLU A 59 25.53 3.58 6.75
C GLU A 59 24.49 2.55 6.30
N THR A 60 23.49 2.23 7.14
CA THR A 60 22.48 1.20 6.88
C THR A 60 21.15 1.77 6.37
N LYS A 61 20.97 3.10 6.45
CA LYS A 61 19.72 3.78 6.10
C LYS A 61 19.25 3.48 4.68
N GLY A 62 20.15 3.59 3.71
CA GLY A 62 19.82 3.31 2.30
C GLY A 62 19.36 1.87 2.10
N LYS A 63 20.08 0.90 2.69
CA LYS A 63 19.76 -0.52 2.62
C LYS A 63 18.41 -0.83 3.24
N ASN A 64 18.13 -0.32 4.44
CA ASN A 64 16.89 -0.62 5.16
C ASN A 64 15.67 0.00 4.48
N VAL A 65 15.77 1.25 4.03
CA VAL A 65 14.72 1.92 3.26
C VAL A 65 14.49 1.20 1.93
N GLY A 66 15.58 0.85 1.22
CA GLY A 66 15.52 0.11 -0.04
C GLY A 66 14.81 -1.23 0.12
N MET A 67 15.08 -1.97 1.19
CA MET A 67 14.42 -3.25 1.48
C MET A 67 12.91 -3.08 1.68
N ILE A 68 12.46 -2.04 2.38
CA ILE A 68 11.01 -1.77 2.58
C ILE A 68 10.36 -1.39 1.26
N VAL A 69 10.98 -0.53 0.45
CA VAL A 69 10.45 -0.12 -0.84
C VAL A 69 10.38 -1.31 -1.81
N SER A 70 11.41 -2.15 -1.85
CA SER A 70 11.41 -3.38 -2.65
C SER A 70 10.31 -4.34 -2.21
N GLY A 71 10.12 -4.51 -0.90
CA GLY A 71 9.03 -5.30 -0.35
C GLY A 71 7.64 -4.74 -0.74
N LEU A 72 7.48 -3.42 -0.71
CA LEU A 72 6.25 -2.74 -1.14
C LEU A 72 5.95 -3.01 -2.62
N LEU A 73 6.93 -2.82 -3.50
CA LEU A 73 6.77 -3.03 -4.94
C LEU A 73 6.48 -4.51 -5.26
N THR A 74 7.24 -5.42 -4.64
CA THR A 74 7.00 -6.87 -4.77
C THR A 74 5.60 -7.25 -4.29
N GLY A 75 5.14 -6.70 -3.16
CA GLY A 75 3.79 -6.93 -2.64
C GLY A 75 2.70 -6.44 -3.58
N ILE A 76 2.85 -5.25 -4.18
CA ILE A 76 1.91 -4.70 -5.17
C ILE A 76 1.78 -5.63 -6.38
N LEU A 77 2.89 -6.14 -6.88
CA LEU A 77 2.91 -7.02 -8.06
C LEU A 77 2.43 -8.44 -7.71
N ALA A 78 2.91 -9.00 -6.59
CA ALA A 78 2.51 -10.32 -6.13
C ALA A 78 1.00 -10.41 -5.82
N SER A 79 0.41 -9.33 -5.27
CA SER A 79 -1.02 -9.29 -4.98
C SER A 79 -1.88 -9.48 -6.22
N ARG A 80 -1.43 -9.03 -7.39
CA ARG A 80 -2.13 -9.23 -8.67
C ARG A 80 -2.18 -10.69 -9.08
N VAL A 81 -1.05 -11.40 -8.93
CA VAL A 81 -0.97 -12.84 -9.21
C VAL A 81 -1.90 -13.61 -8.29
N VAL A 82 -1.79 -13.35 -6.99
CA VAL A 82 -2.58 -14.02 -5.95
C VAL A 82 -4.07 -13.72 -6.15
N SER A 83 -4.45 -12.47 -6.39
CA SER A 83 -5.85 -12.09 -6.60
C SER A 83 -6.41 -12.65 -7.91
N GLY A 84 -5.59 -12.74 -8.97
CA GLY A 84 -6.00 -13.35 -10.23
C GLY A 84 -6.36 -14.83 -10.06
N ILE A 85 -5.47 -15.60 -9.40
CA ILE A 85 -5.70 -17.01 -9.12
C ILE A 85 -6.90 -17.23 -8.20
N ILE A 86 -6.93 -16.53 -7.06
CA ILE A 86 -8.03 -16.68 -6.09
C ILE A 86 -9.36 -16.26 -6.71
N GLY A 87 -9.38 -15.14 -7.47
CA GLY A 87 -10.59 -14.62 -8.10
C GLY A 87 -11.21 -15.59 -9.10
N GLU A 88 -10.37 -16.33 -9.82
CA GLU A 88 -10.83 -17.32 -10.82
C GLU A 88 -11.38 -18.59 -10.17
N TYR A 89 -10.72 -19.13 -9.15
CA TYR A 89 -11.10 -20.41 -8.56
C TYR A 89 -12.09 -20.32 -7.39
N LEU A 90 -12.01 -19.24 -6.59
CA LEU A 90 -12.78 -19.09 -5.34
C LEU A 90 -13.72 -17.88 -5.34
N GLY A 91 -13.63 -17.06 -6.39
CA GLY A 91 -14.42 -15.86 -6.52
C GLY A 91 -13.80 -14.65 -5.82
N TRP A 92 -14.22 -13.45 -6.26
CA TRP A 92 -13.61 -12.17 -5.86
C TRP A 92 -13.72 -11.87 -4.35
N ARG A 93 -14.78 -12.34 -3.68
CA ARG A 93 -14.95 -12.12 -2.24
C ARG A 93 -13.88 -12.80 -1.39
N PHE A 94 -13.42 -13.96 -1.84
CA PHE A 94 -12.41 -14.73 -1.10
C PHE A 94 -11.07 -14.01 -1.02
N ILE A 95 -10.76 -13.14 -1.99
CA ILE A 95 -9.57 -12.30 -1.98
C ILE A 95 -9.54 -11.41 -0.73
N PHE A 96 -10.68 -10.84 -0.35
CA PHE A 96 -10.79 -9.97 0.83
C PHE A 96 -10.65 -10.73 2.15
N PHE A 97 -11.08 -12.00 2.21
CA PHE A 97 -10.83 -12.87 3.37
C PHE A 97 -9.32 -13.14 3.54
N VAL A 98 -8.64 -13.49 2.45
CA VAL A 98 -7.18 -13.71 2.46
C VAL A 98 -6.45 -12.44 2.87
N ALA A 99 -6.82 -11.29 2.31
CA ALA A 99 -6.24 -10.00 2.66
C ALA A 99 -6.46 -9.66 4.14
N ALA A 100 -7.67 -9.87 4.67
CA ALA A 100 -7.96 -9.66 6.09
C ALA A 100 -7.12 -10.57 6.99
N GLY A 101 -6.98 -11.85 6.63
CA GLY A 101 -6.12 -12.80 7.35
C GLY A 101 -4.65 -12.36 7.37
N MET A 102 -4.11 -11.91 6.24
CA MET A 102 -2.75 -11.35 6.17
C MET A 102 -2.61 -10.11 7.04
N MET A 103 -3.61 -9.22 7.06
CA MET A 103 -3.58 -8.02 7.92
C MET A 103 -3.62 -8.38 9.41
N VAL A 104 -4.37 -9.41 9.82
CA VAL A 104 -4.35 -9.90 11.21
C VAL A 104 -2.96 -10.39 11.59
N ILE A 105 -2.30 -11.14 10.72
CA ILE A 105 -0.91 -11.58 10.94
C ILE A 105 0.01 -10.35 11.09
N CYS A 106 -0.12 -9.34 10.23
CA CYS A 106 0.65 -8.10 10.34
C CYS A 106 0.39 -7.39 11.68
N VAL A 107 -0.86 -7.31 12.14
CA VAL A 107 -1.20 -6.73 13.45
C VAL A 107 -0.46 -7.45 14.57
N ILE A 108 -0.47 -8.78 14.57
CA ILE A 108 0.21 -9.59 15.60
C ILE A 108 1.72 -9.34 15.58
N ILE A 109 2.34 -9.30 14.39
CA ILE A 109 3.76 -9.02 14.24
C ILE A 109 4.09 -7.62 14.76
N ILE A 110 3.31 -6.60 14.37
CA ILE A 110 3.51 -5.21 14.81
C ILE A 110 3.37 -5.08 16.32
N MET A 111 2.40 -5.74 16.93
CA MET A 111 2.25 -5.75 18.38
C MET A 111 3.48 -6.29 19.10
N ARG A 112 4.13 -7.32 18.54
CA ARG A 112 5.28 -7.98 19.14
C ARG A 112 6.61 -7.30 18.86
N VAL A 113 6.79 -6.79 17.64
CA VAL A 113 8.10 -6.33 17.14
C VAL A 113 8.25 -4.81 17.27
N LEU A 114 7.17 -4.04 17.09
CA LEU A 114 7.28 -2.59 17.04
C LEU A 114 7.41 -2.01 18.47
N PRO A 115 8.53 -1.32 18.79
CA PRO A 115 8.70 -0.68 20.09
C PRO A 115 7.73 0.49 20.28
N ASP A 116 7.47 0.84 21.54
CA ASP A 116 6.68 2.03 21.86
C ASP A 116 7.45 3.28 21.44
N MET A 117 6.89 4.05 20.53
CA MET A 117 7.48 5.30 20.06
C MET A 117 6.74 6.50 20.66
N PRO A 118 7.41 7.32 21.48
CA PRO A 118 6.82 8.53 22.01
C PRO A 118 6.53 9.51 20.88
N CYS A 119 5.40 10.21 20.98
CA CYS A 119 5.07 11.28 20.06
C CYS A 119 5.82 12.55 20.49
N ASN A 120 6.83 12.95 19.72
CA ASN A 120 7.64 14.14 20.02
C ASN A 120 7.02 15.46 19.50
N PHE A 121 5.90 15.38 18.79
CA PHE A 121 5.26 16.58 18.25
C PHE A 121 4.30 17.19 19.27
N LYS A 122 4.62 18.42 19.73
CA LYS A 122 3.82 19.19 20.69
C LYS A 122 3.02 20.34 20.04
N GLY A 123 3.07 20.49 18.72
CA GLY A 123 2.38 21.53 17.98
C GLY A 123 0.92 21.22 17.63
N ARG A 124 0.18 22.22 17.13
CA ARG A 124 -1.17 22.03 16.62
C ARG A 124 -1.14 21.37 15.23
N TYR A 125 -2.18 20.63 14.88
CA TYR A 125 -2.29 19.99 13.55
C TYR A 125 -2.23 21.03 12.40
N SER A 126 -2.81 22.21 12.60
CA SER A 126 -2.73 23.33 11.65
C SER A 126 -1.31 23.78 11.37
N ASP A 127 -0.42 23.78 12.38
CA ASP A 127 0.97 24.19 12.23
C ASP A 127 1.75 23.14 11.43
N LEU A 128 1.40 21.86 11.62
CA LEU A 128 1.94 20.77 10.80
C LEU A 128 1.54 20.93 9.32
N MET A 129 0.28 21.20 9.05
CA MET A 129 -0.19 21.40 7.67
C MET A 129 0.47 22.64 7.01
N LYS A 130 0.59 23.73 7.75
CA LYS A 130 1.30 24.93 7.27
C LYS A 130 2.76 24.63 6.99
N SER A 131 3.44 23.87 7.86
CA SER A 131 4.85 23.51 7.65
C SER A 131 5.05 22.64 6.40
N LEU A 132 4.14 21.69 6.12
CA LEU A 132 4.19 20.90 4.89
C LEU A 132 4.03 21.77 3.65
N PHE A 133 3.08 22.71 3.67
CA PHE A 133 2.88 23.64 2.56
C PHE A 133 4.09 24.57 2.37
N SER A 134 4.65 25.09 3.47
CA SER A 134 5.87 25.90 3.46
C SER A 134 7.03 25.14 2.84
N LEU A 135 7.27 23.88 3.25
CA LEU A 135 8.32 23.04 2.68
C LEU A 135 8.18 22.84 1.16
N VAL A 136 6.98 22.61 0.67
CA VAL A 136 6.72 22.47 -0.77
C VAL A 136 7.02 23.79 -1.51
N MET A 137 6.72 24.93 -0.91
CA MET A 137 7.00 26.24 -1.52
C MET A 137 8.48 26.61 -1.45
N GLU A 138 9.16 26.29 -0.36
CA GLU A 138 10.56 26.63 -0.11
C GLU A 138 11.54 25.79 -0.93
N TYR A 139 11.23 24.49 -1.16
CA TYR A 139 12.14 23.58 -1.85
C TYR A 139 11.64 23.20 -3.26
N PRO A 140 12.14 23.86 -4.33
CA PRO A 140 11.76 23.55 -5.71
C PRO A 140 12.06 22.10 -6.11
N GLN A 141 13.14 21.52 -5.59
CA GLN A 141 13.52 20.12 -5.85
C GLN A 141 12.47 19.14 -5.33
N LEU A 142 11.84 19.45 -4.19
CA LEU A 142 10.76 18.62 -3.63
C LEU A 142 9.55 18.60 -4.57
N ARG A 143 9.18 19.75 -5.14
CA ARG A 143 8.07 19.86 -6.11
C ARG A 143 8.33 19.02 -7.36
N ILE A 144 9.53 19.15 -7.93
CA ILE A 144 9.91 18.44 -9.15
C ILE A 144 9.95 16.93 -8.88
N SER A 145 10.53 16.50 -7.75
CA SER A 145 10.59 15.08 -7.36
C SER A 145 9.21 14.50 -7.10
N SER A 146 8.33 15.24 -6.43
CA SER A 146 6.95 14.81 -6.18
C SER A 146 6.15 14.70 -7.49
N LEU A 147 6.32 15.65 -8.41
CA LEU A 147 5.67 15.61 -9.72
C LEU A 147 6.15 14.40 -10.55
N ARG A 148 7.47 14.18 -10.59
CA ARG A 148 8.05 13.01 -11.27
C ARG A 148 7.52 11.70 -10.70
N ALA A 149 7.51 11.56 -9.37
CA ALA A 149 6.98 10.38 -8.70
C ALA A 149 5.47 10.19 -8.99
N GLY A 150 4.69 11.27 -8.98
CA GLY A 150 3.26 11.24 -9.29
C GLY A 150 2.99 10.80 -10.73
N ILE A 151 3.71 11.33 -11.70
CA ILE A 151 3.58 10.94 -13.12
C ILE A 151 3.99 9.48 -13.31
N ALA A 152 5.12 9.05 -12.73
CA ALA A 152 5.61 7.68 -12.84
C ALA A 152 4.60 6.69 -12.24
N PHE A 153 4.09 6.96 -11.04
CA PHE A 153 3.11 6.10 -10.39
C PHE A 153 1.76 6.10 -11.10
N GLY A 154 1.30 7.27 -11.59
CA GLY A 154 0.09 7.40 -12.40
C GLY A 154 0.19 6.61 -13.71
N SER A 155 1.32 6.69 -14.41
CA SER A 155 1.58 5.91 -15.63
C SER A 155 1.59 4.41 -15.35
N PHE A 156 2.18 3.99 -14.23
CA PHE A 156 2.17 2.59 -13.79
C PHE A 156 0.74 2.08 -13.54
N LEU A 157 -0.08 2.86 -12.82
CA LEU A 157 -1.48 2.48 -12.59
C LEU A 157 -2.30 2.45 -13.88
N ALA A 158 -2.13 3.44 -14.76
CA ALA A 158 -2.81 3.52 -16.04
C ALA A 158 -2.47 2.31 -16.93
N LEU A 159 -1.19 1.93 -17.01
CA LEU A 159 -0.74 0.75 -17.75
C LEU A 159 -1.47 -0.51 -17.28
N TRP A 160 -1.45 -0.78 -15.97
CA TRP A 160 -2.04 -1.99 -15.42
C TRP A 160 -3.56 -2.03 -15.56
N THR A 161 -4.23 -0.89 -15.39
CA THR A 161 -5.69 -0.80 -15.58
C THR A 161 -6.06 -1.04 -17.04
N SER A 162 -5.37 -0.36 -17.97
CA SER A 162 -5.62 -0.52 -19.39
C SER A 162 -5.32 -1.94 -19.90
N LEU A 163 -4.24 -2.55 -19.36
CA LEU A 163 -3.86 -3.91 -19.71
C LEU A 163 -4.93 -4.92 -19.28
N ALA A 164 -5.46 -4.79 -18.05
CA ALA A 164 -6.53 -5.65 -17.56
C ALA A 164 -7.76 -5.61 -18.47
N PHE A 165 -8.26 -4.41 -18.76
CA PHE A 165 -9.42 -4.24 -19.67
C PHE A 165 -9.15 -4.75 -21.09
N LYS A 166 -7.94 -4.54 -21.63
CA LYS A 166 -7.61 -4.99 -22.97
C LYS A 166 -7.50 -6.50 -23.06
N MET A 167 -6.98 -7.16 -22.04
CA MET A 167 -6.85 -8.62 -22.02
C MET A 167 -8.20 -9.33 -21.89
N GLU A 168 -9.19 -8.69 -21.29
CA GLU A 168 -10.56 -9.22 -21.17
C GLU A 168 -11.33 -9.15 -22.50
N GLN A 169 -10.93 -8.26 -23.42
CA GLN A 169 -11.58 -8.05 -24.71
C GLN A 169 -11.03 -8.97 -25.82
N ALA A 170 -11.76 -9.05 -26.93
CA ALA A 170 -11.28 -9.72 -28.15
C ALA A 170 -9.99 -9.07 -28.67
N PRO A 171 -9.04 -9.85 -29.20
CA PRO A 171 -9.04 -11.30 -29.47
C PRO A 171 -8.54 -12.16 -28.30
N PHE A 172 -8.15 -11.57 -27.17
CA PHE A 172 -7.41 -12.29 -26.12
C PHE A 172 -8.32 -13.12 -25.20
N PHE A 173 -9.48 -12.61 -24.80
CA PHE A 173 -10.42 -13.26 -23.86
C PHE A 173 -9.70 -13.92 -22.69
N ALA A 174 -8.65 -13.27 -22.16
CA ALA A 174 -7.79 -13.80 -21.11
C ALA A 174 -8.49 -13.68 -19.75
N GLY A 175 -8.49 -14.76 -19.00
CA GLY A 175 -8.98 -14.78 -17.62
C GLY A 175 -8.10 -13.94 -16.68
N ASN A 176 -8.63 -13.66 -15.49
CA ASN A 176 -7.95 -12.87 -14.47
C ASN A 176 -6.59 -13.44 -14.04
N ASN A 177 -6.43 -14.77 -14.11
CA ASN A 177 -5.16 -15.47 -13.85
C ASN A 177 -4.05 -15.05 -14.82
N ILE A 178 -4.35 -14.92 -16.12
CA ILE A 178 -3.35 -14.52 -17.13
C ILE A 178 -2.91 -13.09 -16.90
N VAL A 179 -3.86 -12.18 -16.63
CA VAL A 179 -3.54 -10.79 -16.28
C VAL A 179 -2.70 -10.73 -15.01
N GLY A 180 -3.01 -11.56 -14.01
CA GLY A 180 -2.22 -11.70 -12.79
C GLY A 180 -0.79 -12.18 -13.07
N LEU A 181 -0.61 -13.20 -13.91
CA LEU A 181 0.70 -13.75 -14.29
C LEU A 181 1.60 -12.74 -15.01
N LEU A 182 1.04 -11.83 -15.79
CA LEU A 182 1.81 -10.72 -16.38
C LEU A 182 2.48 -9.84 -15.31
N GLY A 183 1.95 -9.84 -14.08
CA GLY A 183 2.58 -9.21 -12.92
C GLY A 183 3.96 -9.78 -12.59
N LEU A 184 4.25 -11.06 -12.92
CA LEU A 184 5.57 -11.67 -12.69
C LEU A 184 6.67 -10.98 -13.51
N CYS A 185 6.36 -10.54 -14.73
CA CYS A 185 7.31 -9.76 -15.54
C CYS A 185 7.66 -8.43 -14.85
N GLY A 186 6.67 -7.79 -14.20
CA GLY A 186 6.88 -6.58 -13.42
C GLY A 186 7.74 -6.83 -12.16
N ILE A 187 7.57 -7.98 -11.50
CA ILE A 187 8.40 -8.38 -10.34
C ILE A 187 9.86 -8.55 -10.79
N ALA A 188 10.10 -9.25 -11.89
CA ALA A 188 11.45 -9.42 -12.44
C ALA A 188 12.11 -8.06 -12.75
N GLY A 189 11.36 -7.13 -13.37
CA GLY A 189 11.84 -5.77 -13.63
C GLY A 189 12.13 -4.97 -12.35
N ALA A 190 11.27 -5.09 -11.33
CA ALA A 190 11.48 -4.40 -10.05
C ALA A 190 12.70 -4.93 -9.27
N LEU A 191 12.96 -6.23 -9.34
CA LEU A 191 14.13 -6.85 -8.70
C LEU A 191 15.43 -6.46 -9.40
N THR A 192 15.44 -6.38 -10.73
CA THR A 192 16.64 -5.95 -11.48
C THR A 192 16.95 -4.46 -11.32
N ALA A 193 15.95 -3.62 -11.07
CA ALA A 193 16.16 -2.17 -10.87
C ALA A 193 16.83 -1.84 -9.52
N SER A 194 16.95 -2.80 -8.61
CA SER A 194 17.59 -2.61 -7.28
C SER A 194 19.10 -2.88 -7.30
N TYR A 195 19.65 -3.34 -8.41
CA TYR A 195 21.07 -3.52 -8.66
C TYR A 195 21.62 -2.39 -9.56
#